data_f4e16e8614db458e06158b5b148a8886
#
_entry.id   f4e16e8614db458e06158b5b148a8886
#
_cell.length_a   1.000
_cell.length_b   1.000
_cell.length_c   1.000
_cell.angle_alpha   90.00
_cell.angle_beta   90.00
_cell.angle_gamma   90.00
#
_symmetry.space_group_name_H-M   'P 1'
#
loop_
_entity.id
_entity.type
_entity.pdbx_description
1 polymer ?
#
loop_
_entity_poly.entity_id
_entity_poly.type
_entity_poly.pdbx_seq_one_letter_code
_entity_poly.pdbx_strand_id
1 'polypeptide(L)'
;MAKNIEEIREALASYGITGVKEIYYNPSYEQLFKDEMDPSLEGYDKGVMTELNAVNVMTGIYTGRSPKDKYIVMDENSKDTVWWTSDAYKNDNHPMSQEVWAKVKGIAKNALCNKNLYVVDAFCGANKDTRMAVRFIMEVAWQAHFVENMFIKPSAEELANFKPNFTVYTASKASVENFKELGLNSSTCVAFNVTSHEQVILNTWYGGEMKKGMFSMMNYYLPLKGIASMHCSANTDMEGKNTAIFFGLSGTGKTTLSTDPKRLLIGDDEHGWDDNGVFNFEGGCYAKVINLDKESEPDIYNAIKRNALLENVTVDAEGKINFADKSVTENTRVSYPIDHIEKIVRPVSAGPDAKNVIFLSADAFGVLPPVSILTPEQTKYYFLSGFTAKLAGTERGITEPTPTFSACFGQAFLELHPTKYGEELVKKMEKSGAKAYLVNTGWNGSGKRISIRDTRGIIDAILDGSINKAETKVIPTFNFEVPTALPGVDPKILDPRDTYADPTVWEEKAKDLAGRFIKNFEKYTTNEAGKALVAAGPKL
;
A
#
# COMPACT_ATOMS: atom_id res chain seq x y z
N MET A 1 13.63 28.46 14.13
CA MET A 1 13.29 29.29 12.96
C MET A 1 13.21 28.35 11.77
N ALA A 2 12.23 28.55 10.88
CA ALA A 2 12.17 27.79 9.64
C ALA A 2 13.47 27.99 8.84
N LYS A 3 13.88 26.98 8.05
CA LYS A 3 15.02 27.14 7.13
C LYS A 3 14.82 28.36 6.24
N ASN A 4 15.88 29.10 6.00
CA ASN A 4 15.85 30.21 5.07
C ASN A 4 15.70 29.66 3.64
N ILE A 5 14.92 30.35 2.81
CA ILE A 5 14.75 30.03 1.38
C ILE A 5 16.09 29.96 0.64
N GLU A 6 17.06 30.79 1.03
CA GLU A 6 18.40 30.76 0.43
C GLU A 6 19.17 29.47 0.74
N GLU A 7 19.01 28.89 1.93
CA GLU A 7 19.58 27.56 2.25
C GLU A 7 18.99 26.46 1.34
N ILE A 8 17.68 26.55 1.04
CA ILE A 8 17.04 25.61 0.10
C ILE A 8 17.54 25.84 -1.32
N ARG A 9 17.70 27.10 -1.73
CA ARG A 9 18.25 27.46 -3.04
C ARG A 9 19.67 26.92 -3.22
N GLU A 10 20.52 27.06 -2.21
CA GLU A 10 21.88 26.50 -2.20
C GLU A 10 21.87 24.97 -2.27
N ALA A 11 20.97 24.33 -1.53
CA ALA A 11 20.80 22.88 -1.59
C ALA A 11 20.36 22.41 -2.99
N LEU A 12 19.39 23.08 -3.63
CA LEU A 12 18.97 22.78 -5.01
C LEU A 12 20.14 22.98 -5.99
N ALA A 13 20.91 24.05 -5.86
CA ALA A 13 22.10 24.30 -6.68
C ALA A 13 23.15 23.18 -6.52
N SER A 14 23.34 22.67 -5.29
CA SER A 14 24.24 21.54 -5.04
C SER A 14 23.78 20.25 -5.70
N TYR A 15 22.48 20.09 -5.94
CA TYR A 15 21.90 18.97 -6.71
C TYR A 15 22.01 19.19 -8.23
N GLY A 16 22.45 20.38 -8.68
CA GLY A 16 22.49 20.76 -10.08
C GLY A 16 21.18 21.37 -10.62
N ILE A 17 20.27 21.80 -9.73
CA ILE A 17 19.04 22.51 -10.09
C ILE A 17 19.27 24.00 -9.85
N THR A 18 19.43 24.76 -10.94
CA THR A 18 19.83 26.18 -10.94
C THR A 18 18.81 27.08 -11.58
N GLY A 19 18.93 28.39 -11.39
CA GLY A 19 18.05 29.38 -11.99
C GLY A 19 16.62 29.34 -11.46
N VAL A 20 16.39 28.73 -10.31
CA VAL A 20 15.06 28.61 -9.70
C VAL A 20 14.52 30.01 -9.39
N LYS A 21 13.33 30.32 -9.88
CA LYS A 21 12.69 31.63 -9.73
C LYS A 21 12.14 31.81 -8.33
N GLU A 22 11.07 31.09 -8.02
CA GLU A 22 10.45 31.07 -6.70
C GLU A 22 10.56 29.69 -6.05
N ILE A 23 10.75 29.65 -4.73
CA ILE A 23 10.80 28.41 -3.95
C ILE A 23 9.69 28.47 -2.90
N TYR A 24 8.75 27.54 -3.00
CA TYR A 24 7.72 27.30 -2.00
C TYR A 24 8.16 26.14 -1.11
N TYR A 25 8.74 26.48 0.05
CA TYR A 25 9.31 25.50 0.98
C TYR A 25 8.30 25.13 2.07
N ASN A 26 7.91 23.85 2.13
CA ASN A 26 6.86 23.34 3.02
C ASN A 26 5.66 24.28 3.05
N PRO A 27 5.02 24.56 1.90
CA PRO A 27 3.95 25.54 1.80
C PRO A 27 2.75 25.14 2.65
N SER A 28 2.05 26.12 3.21
CA SER A 28 0.80 25.88 3.90
C SER A 28 -0.31 25.42 2.95
N TYR A 29 -1.34 24.76 3.47
CA TYR A 29 -2.51 24.41 2.68
C TYR A 29 -3.19 25.64 2.03
N GLU A 30 -3.14 26.78 2.69
CA GLU A 30 -3.64 28.04 2.16
C GLU A 30 -2.89 28.48 0.90
N GLN A 31 -1.55 28.40 0.94
CA GLN A 31 -0.71 28.70 -0.22
C GLN A 31 -0.95 27.70 -1.35
N LEU A 32 -0.98 26.40 -1.04
CA LEU A 32 -1.24 25.36 -2.03
C LEU A 32 -2.59 25.51 -2.69
N PHE A 33 -3.63 25.79 -1.91
CA PHE A 33 -4.96 26.05 -2.42
C PHE A 33 -4.98 27.25 -3.39
N LYS A 34 -4.33 28.35 -3.02
CA LYS A 34 -4.21 29.54 -3.88
C LYS A 34 -3.51 29.19 -5.20
N ASP A 35 -2.43 28.44 -5.12
CA ASP A 35 -1.60 28.13 -6.28
C ASP A 35 -2.28 27.12 -7.21
N GLU A 36 -2.91 26.06 -6.70
CA GLU A 36 -3.59 25.05 -7.52
C GLU A 36 -4.93 25.53 -8.11
N MET A 37 -5.51 26.62 -7.57
CA MET A 37 -6.72 27.25 -8.05
C MET A 37 -6.47 28.52 -8.88
N ASP A 38 -5.21 28.85 -9.19
CA ASP A 38 -4.86 30.02 -9.98
C ASP A 38 -5.56 29.97 -11.35
N PRO A 39 -6.34 31.01 -11.72
CA PRO A 39 -7.08 31.01 -12.99
C PRO A 39 -6.22 30.95 -14.24
N SER A 40 -4.94 31.32 -14.12
CA SER A 40 -3.98 31.27 -15.24
C SER A 40 -3.47 29.86 -15.55
N LEU A 41 -3.70 28.89 -14.66
CA LEU A 41 -3.28 27.51 -14.88
C LEU A 41 -4.10 26.84 -15.98
N GLU A 42 -3.42 26.03 -16.76
CA GLU A 42 -3.99 25.23 -17.84
C GLU A 42 -3.63 23.74 -17.68
N GLY A 43 -4.40 22.88 -18.35
CA GLY A 43 -4.13 21.44 -18.40
C GLY A 43 -4.17 20.79 -17.03
N TYR A 44 -3.17 19.95 -16.77
CA TYR A 44 -3.10 19.13 -15.54
C TYR A 44 -2.52 19.87 -14.32
N ASP A 45 -2.05 21.09 -14.49
CA ASP A 45 -1.68 21.94 -13.34
C ASP A 45 -2.91 22.44 -12.57
N LYS A 46 -4.05 22.55 -13.25
CA LYS A 46 -5.24 23.22 -12.76
C LYS A 46 -6.09 22.35 -11.84
N GLY A 47 -6.38 22.85 -10.66
CA GLY A 47 -7.39 22.30 -9.76
C GLY A 47 -8.79 22.85 -10.04
N VAL A 48 -9.81 22.08 -9.66
CA VAL A 48 -11.22 22.45 -9.72
C VAL A 48 -11.84 22.27 -8.35
N MET A 49 -12.54 23.30 -7.88
CA MET A 49 -13.26 23.25 -6.60
C MET A 49 -14.49 22.34 -6.71
N THR A 50 -14.71 21.55 -5.68
CA THR A 50 -15.89 20.68 -5.57
C THR A 50 -16.88 21.18 -4.49
N GLU A 51 -18.11 20.67 -4.55
CA GLU A 51 -19.17 20.94 -3.55
C GLU A 51 -18.78 20.57 -2.11
N LEU A 52 -17.78 19.67 -1.95
CA LEU A 52 -17.27 19.22 -0.65
C LEU A 52 -16.09 20.06 -0.14
N ASN A 53 -15.79 21.20 -0.77
CA ASN A 53 -14.64 22.07 -0.45
C ASN A 53 -13.26 21.39 -0.60
N ALA A 54 -13.18 20.29 -1.29
CA ALA A 54 -11.95 19.65 -1.71
C ALA A 54 -11.64 20.00 -3.17
N VAL A 55 -10.37 20.18 -3.49
CA VAL A 55 -9.92 20.39 -4.87
C VAL A 55 -9.83 19.06 -5.58
N ASN A 56 -10.28 19.01 -6.84
CA ASN A 56 -10.07 17.89 -7.74
C ASN A 56 -9.05 18.24 -8.81
N VAL A 57 -8.14 17.33 -9.10
CA VAL A 57 -7.13 17.45 -10.15
C VAL A 57 -7.18 16.26 -11.11
N MET A 58 -6.64 16.45 -12.30
CA MET A 58 -6.48 15.38 -13.28
C MET A 58 -5.00 14.98 -13.39
N THR A 59 -4.73 13.69 -13.40
CA THR A 59 -3.36 13.16 -13.43
C THR A 59 -2.88 12.79 -14.84
N GLY A 60 -3.59 13.21 -15.87
CA GLY A 60 -3.23 12.97 -17.25
C GLY A 60 -3.51 11.55 -17.72
N ILE A 61 -2.66 11.04 -18.61
CA ILE A 61 -2.82 9.71 -19.20
C ILE A 61 -2.57 8.59 -18.18
N TYR A 62 -1.83 8.88 -17.11
CA TYR A 62 -1.57 7.93 -16.03
C TYR A 62 -2.49 8.21 -14.86
N THR A 63 -3.50 7.38 -14.70
CA THR A 63 -4.44 7.42 -13.57
C THR A 63 -4.12 6.37 -12.49
N GLY A 64 -2.94 5.78 -12.58
CA GLY A 64 -2.37 4.80 -11.68
C GLY A 64 -0.87 4.72 -11.88
N ARG A 65 -0.20 3.90 -11.06
CA ARG A 65 1.24 3.64 -11.19
C ARG A 65 1.56 2.96 -12.53
N SER A 66 2.80 3.11 -12.97
CA SER A 66 3.33 2.44 -14.16
C SER A 66 4.42 1.41 -13.77
N PRO A 67 4.04 0.19 -13.35
CA PRO A 67 5.00 -0.84 -12.92
C PRO A 67 6.01 -1.24 -14.00
N LYS A 68 5.61 -1.17 -15.26
CA LYS A 68 6.47 -1.49 -16.42
C LYS A 68 7.61 -0.48 -16.61
N ASP A 69 7.46 0.72 -16.07
CA ASP A 69 8.41 1.83 -16.17
C ASP A 69 9.17 2.05 -14.86
N LYS A 70 9.09 1.10 -13.92
CA LYS A 70 9.84 1.07 -12.67
C LYS A 70 11.21 0.44 -12.88
N TYR A 71 12.26 1.12 -12.41
CA TYR A 71 13.64 0.68 -12.51
C TYR A 71 14.38 0.88 -11.20
N ILE A 72 15.34 -0.01 -10.92
CA ILE A 72 16.25 0.10 -9.79
C ILE A 72 17.67 0.04 -10.33
N VAL A 73 18.53 0.95 -9.90
CA VAL A 73 19.94 0.94 -10.31
C VAL A 73 20.62 -0.31 -9.78
N MET A 74 21.23 -1.07 -10.71
CA MET A 74 22.03 -2.23 -10.37
C MET A 74 23.50 -1.81 -10.20
N ASP A 75 23.99 -1.90 -8.98
CA ASP A 75 25.36 -1.60 -8.60
C ASP A 75 25.92 -2.64 -7.62
N GLU A 76 27.10 -2.42 -7.09
CA GLU A 76 27.75 -3.36 -6.17
C GLU A 76 26.95 -3.60 -4.87
N ASN A 77 26.12 -2.65 -4.44
CA ASN A 77 25.29 -2.78 -3.23
C ASN A 77 23.95 -3.45 -3.50
N SER A 78 23.34 -3.16 -4.65
CA SER A 78 21.98 -3.63 -4.97
C SER A 78 21.93 -4.96 -5.70
N LYS A 79 22.98 -5.32 -6.43
CA LYS A 79 23.01 -6.52 -7.31
C LYS A 79 22.66 -7.82 -6.58
N ASP A 80 23.12 -7.98 -5.34
CA ASP A 80 22.94 -9.19 -4.55
C ASP A 80 21.79 -9.11 -3.53
N THR A 81 21.17 -7.95 -3.37
CA THR A 81 20.09 -7.72 -2.40
C THR A 81 18.72 -7.61 -3.03
N VAL A 82 18.61 -6.98 -4.18
CA VAL A 82 17.32 -6.77 -4.86
C VAL A 82 16.82 -8.07 -5.50
N TRP A 83 15.55 -8.33 -5.36
CA TRP A 83 14.87 -9.42 -6.04
C TRP A 83 14.52 -9.00 -7.48
N TRP A 84 15.49 -9.20 -8.37
CA TRP A 84 15.39 -8.76 -9.77
C TRP A 84 14.37 -9.56 -10.57
N THR A 85 13.71 -8.89 -11.51
CA THR A 85 12.89 -9.57 -12.52
C THR A 85 13.77 -10.50 -13.37
N SER A 86 13.25 -11.67 -13.70
CA SER A 86 13.93 -12.66 -14.54
C SER A 86 12.92 -13.42 -15.40
N ASP A 87 13.40 -14.25 -16.31
CA ASP A 87 12.52 -15.09 -17.12
C ASP A 87 11.79 -16.14 -16.27
N ALA A 88 12.40 -16.60 -15.20
CA ALA A 88 11.79 -17.53 -14.25
C ALA A 88 10.74 -16.82 -13.37
N TYR A 89 10.96 -15.54 -13.03
CA TYR A 89 10.11 -14.77 -12.12
C TYR A 89 9.92 -13.37 -12.62
N LYS A 90 8.75 -13.07 -13.13
CA LYS A 90 8.38 -11.70 -13.53
C LYS A 90 7.96 -10.92 -12.30
N ASN A 91 8.64 -9.80 -12.05
CA ASN A 91 8.27 -8.77 -11.09
C ASN A 91 8.60 -7.38 -11.67
N ASP A 92 8.38 -6.33 -10.90
CA ASP A 92 8.54 -4.95 -11.37
C ASP A 92 9.93 -4.36 -11.06
N ASN A 93 10.88 -5.16 -10.56
CA ASN A 93 12.23 -4.72 -10.23
C ASN A 93 13.14 -4.85 -11.46
N HIS A 94 12.99 -3.92 -12.41
CA HIS A 94 13.79 -3.90 -13.63
C HIS A 94 15.15 -3.25 -13.36
N PRO A 95 16.25 -3.89 -13.76
CA PRO A 95 17.58 -3.32 -13.55
C PRO A 95 17.84 -2.11 -14.47
N MET A 96 18.56 -1.13 -13.94
CA MET A 96 19.04 0.04 -14.66
C MET A 96 20.54 0.21 -14.42
N SER A 97 21.31 0.50 -15.48
CA SER A 97 22.73 0.80 -15.30
C SER A 97 22.96 2.19 -14.69
N GLN A 98 24.12 2.39 -14.06
CA GLN A 98 24.51 3.72 -13.55
C GLN A 98 24.59 4.77 -14.65
N GLU A 99 24.98 4.38 -15.85
CA GLU A 99 25.03 5.30 -16.99
C GLU A 99 23.63 5.80 -17.39
N VAL A 100 22.64 4.89 -17.50
CA VAL A 100 21.25 5.24 -17.79
C VAL A 100 20.65 6.07 -16.66
N TRP A 101 20.93 5.70 -15.40
CA TRP A 101 20.53 6.48 -14.23
C TRP A 101 21.03 7.93 -14.31
N ALA A 102 22.30 8.14 -14.61
CA ALA A 102 22.86 9.48 -14.73
C ALA A 102 22.14 10.31 -15.80
N LYS A 103 21.74 9.68 -16.93
CA LYS A 103 21.00 10.33 -18.02
C LYS A 103 19.58 10.72 -17.60
N VAL A 104 18.80 9.79 -17.03
CA VAL A 104 17.42 10.09 -16.60
C VAL A 104 17.37 11.08 -15.45
N LYS A 105 18.30 10.99 -14.51
CA LYS A 105 18.48 11.98 -13.44
C LYS A 105 18.83 13.37 -14.01
N GLY A 106 19.69 13.43 -15.02
CA GLY A 106 20.02 14.65 -15.75
C GLY A 106 18.80 15.29 -16.40
N ILE A 107 17.94 14.50 -17.04
CA ILE A 107 16.68 14.98 -17.63
C ILE A 107 15.80 15.63 -16.56
N ALA A 108 15.60 14.94 -15.43
CA ALA A 108 14.77 15.44 -14.33
C ALA A 108 15.32 16.77 -13.77
N LYS A 109 16.61 16.84 -13.47
CA LYS A 109 17.25 18.06 -12.95
C LYS A 109 17.16 19.22 -13.93
N ASN A 110 17.45 19.00 -15.20
CA ASN A 110 17.35 20.03 -16.23
C ASN A 110 15.93 20.56 -16.38
N ALA A 111 14.94 19.66 -16.30
CA ALA A 111 13.53 20.03 -16.37
C ALA A 111 13.08 20.92 -15.18
N LEU A 112 13.71 20.76 -14.03
CA LEU A 112 13.41 21.53 -12.82
C LEU A 112 14.18 22.85 -12.73
N CYS A 113 15.18 23.11 -13.60
CA CYS A 113 15.89 24.37 -13.66
C CYS A 113 15.00 25.51 -14.21
N ASN A 114 15.30 26.74 -13.79
CA ASN A 114 14.66 27.98 -14.30
C ASN A 114 13.13 28.04 -14.11
N LYS A 115 12.61 27.39 -13.08
CA LYS A 115 11.18 27.30 -12.78
C LYS A 115 10.86 27.75 -11.36
N ASN A 116 9.56 27.88 -11.07
CA ASN A 116 9.07 27.91 -9.70
C ASN A 116 9.02 26.47 -9.20
N LEU A 117 9.49 26.23 -8.00
CA LEU A 117 9.54 24.88 -7.41
C LEU A 117 8.87 24.83 -6.05
N TYR A 118 8.22 23.72 -5.79
CA TYR A 118 7.76 23.30 -4.48
C TYR A 118 8.75 22.30 -3.91
N VAL A 119 9.25 22.58 -2.72
CA VAL A 119 10.17 21.73 -1.98
C VAL A 119 9.52 21.37 -0.66
N VAL A 120 9.20 20.09 -0.48
CA VAL A 120 8.59 19.59 0.75
C VAL A 120 9.55 18.64 1.44
N ASP A 121 9.94 18.99 2.65
CA ASP A 121 10.69 18.12 3.56
C ASP A 121 9.70 17.45 4.51
N ALA A 122 9.68 16.12 4.51
CA ALA A 122 8.74 15.32 5.28
C ALA A 122 9.37 13.99 5.72
N PHE A 123 8.69 13.30 6.64
CA PHE A 123 9.13 11.98 7.08
C PHE A 123 8.26 10.87 6.51
N CYS A 124 8.90 9.76 6.16
CA CYS A 124 8.26 8.48 5.92
C CYS A 124 8.57 7.56 7.11
N GLY A 125 7.55 7.27 7.92
CA GLY A 125 7.64 6.49 9.15
C GLY A 125 7.43 7.31 10.42
N ALA A 126 6.52 6.85 11.28
CA ALA A 126 6.21 7.50 12.56
C ALA A 126 7.26 7.25 13.65
N ASN A 127 8.07 6.20 13.52
CA ASN A 127 9.16 5.93 14.46
C ASN A 127 10.38 6.81 14.14
N LYS A 128 10.78 7.65 15.10
CA LYS A 128 11.90 8.60 14.97
C LYS A 128 13.24 7.94 14.67
N ASP A 129 13.46 6.71 15.15
CA ASP A 129 14.75 6.02 15.03
C ASP A 129 14.96 5.39 13.65
N THR A 130 13.86 5.15 12.91
CA THR A 130 13.89 4.38 11.65
C THR A 130 13.26 5.10 10.46
N ARG A 131 12.66 6.28 10.70
CA ARG A 131 12.02 7.09 9.65
C ARG A 131 13.02 7.57 8.60
N MET A 132 12.54 7.68 7.38
CA MET A 132 13.24 8.34 6.30
C MET A 132 12.94 9.83 6.28
N ALA A 133 13.96 10.67 6.22
CA ALA A 133 13.85 12.11 6.04
C ALA A 133 13.91 12.39 4.52
N VAL A 134 12.77 12.70 3.92
CA VAL A 134 12.64 12.80 2.46
C VAL A 134 12.46 14.23 2.02
N ARG A 135 13.24 14.64 1.01
CA ARG A 135 13.04 15.90 0.31
C ARG A 135 12.37 15.64 -1.04
N PHE A 136 11.19 16.17 -1.22
CA PHE A 136 10.45 16.13 -2.48
C PHE A 136 10.64 17.44 -3.22
N ILE A 137 11.02 17.35 -4.51
CA ILE A 137 11.23 18.51 -5.39
C ILE A 137 10.31 18.35 -6.59
N MET A 138 9.43 19.32 -6.81
CA MET A 138 8.42 19.26 -7.87
C MET A 138 8.04 20.67 -8.35
N GLU A 139 7.45 20.74 -9.55
CA GLU A 139 7.00 22.02 -10.12
C GLU A 139 5.48 22.23 -10.09
N VAL A 140 4.71 21.25 -9.63
CA VAL A 140 3.24 21.26 -9.64
C VAL A 140 2.70 21.42 -8.23
N ALA A 141 1.89 22.45 -8.00
CA ALA A 141 1.35 22.78 -6.67
C ALA A 141 0.56 21.62 -6.04
N TRP A 142 -0.34 20.99 -6.79
CA TRP A 142 -1.15 19.91 -6.24
C TRP A 142 -0.35 18.63 -5.95
N GLN A 143 0.81 18.42 -6.58
CA GLN A 143 1.71 17.33 -6.20
C GLN A 143 2.35 17.60 -4.84
N ALA A 144 2.68 18.85 -4.54
CA ALA A 144 3.10 19.25 -3.19
C ALA A 144 1.97 19.06 -2.17
N HIS A 145 0.73 19.39 -2.54
CA HIS A 145 -0.46 19.14 -1.71
C HIS A 145 -0.62 17.63 -1.41
N PHE A 146 -0.45 16.78 -2.42
CA PHE A 146 -0.45 15.33 -2.24
C PHE A 146 0.60 14.88 -1.22
N VAL A 147 1.84 15.38 -1.33
CA VAL A 147 2.92 15.06 -0.39
C VAL A 147 2.59 15.56 1.03
N GLU A 148 2.06 16.77 1.17
CA GLU A 148 1.61 17.32 2.46
C GLU A 148 0.50 16.49 3.11
N ASN A 149 -0.36 15.85 2.31
CA ASN A 149 -1.38 14.95 2.83
C ASN A 149 -0.81 13.58 3.24
N MET A 150 0.13 13.05 2.47
CA MET A 150 0.50 11.65 2.57
C MET A 150 1.70 11.37 3.46
N PHE A 151 2.58 12.34 3.70
CA PHE A 151 3.78 12.15 4.50
C PHE A 151 3.69 12.84 5.85
N ILE A 152 4.48 12.39 6.80
CA ILE A 152 4.47 12.91 8.17
C ILE A 152 5.16 14.27 8.19
N LYS A 153 4.45 15.30 8.65
CA LYS A 153 4.96 16.65 8.73
C LYS A 153 5.96 16.81 9.88
N PRO A 154 7.14 17.36 9.60
CA PRO A 154 8.07 17.74 10.67
C PRO A 154 7.47 18.83 11.56
N SER A 155 7.80 18.81 12.84
CA SER A 155 7.58 19.97 13.70
C SER A 155 8.44 21.16 13.25
N ALA A 156 8.17 22.36 13.74
CA ALA A 156 8.95 23.55 13.41
C ALA A 156 10.45 23.39 13.79
N GLU A 157 10.73 22.73 14.91
CA GLU A 157 12.09 22.42 15.35
C GLU A 157 12.77 21.39 14.45
N GLU A 158 12.05 20.30 14.11
CA GLU A 158 12.55 19.27 13.20
C GLU A 158 12.82 19.84 11.81
N LEU A 159 11.94 20.74 11.33
CA LEU A 159 12.11 21.37 10.03
C LEU A 159 13.33 22.31 9.99
N ALA A 160 13.56 23.09 11.06
CA ALA A 160 14.73 23.94 11.18
C ALA A 160 16.06 23.17 11.11
N ASN A 161 16.07 21.94 11.62
CA ASN A 161 17.23 21.06 11.66
C ASN A 161 17.18 19.94 10.61
N PHE A 162 16.26 20.01 9.66
CA PHE A 162 16.01 18.93 8.72
C PHE A 162 17.21 18.65 7.82
N LYS A 163 17.64 17.41 7.79
CA LYS A 163 18.66 16.91 6.87
C LYS A 163 18.07 15.74 6.10
N PRO A 164 17.80 15.91 4.80
CA PRO A 164 17.24 14.82 4.00
C PRO A 164 18.26 13.69 3.87
N ASN A 165 17.79 12.46 4.04
CA ASN A 165 18.56 11.26 3.72
C ASN A 165 18.01 10.51 2.52
N PHE A 166 16.97 11.04 1.90
CA PHE A 166 16.43 10.59 0.62
C PHE A 166 15.88 11.78 -0.18
N THR A 167 16.07 11.79 -1.51
CA THR A 167 15.60 12.89 -2.37
C THR A 167 14.77 12.36 -3.54
N VAL A 168 13.61 12.97 -3.77
CA VAL A 168 12.70 12.64 -4.87
C VAL A 168 12.62 13.80 -5.84
N TYR A 169 12.99 13.55 -7.11
CA TYR A 169 12.89 14.50 -8.21
C TYR A 169 11.66 14.16 -9.05
N THR A 170 10.63 14.98 -9.00
CA THR A 170 9.38 14.78 -9.75
C THR A 170 9.30 15.82 -10.87
N ALA A 171 9.56 15.37 -12.11
CA ALA A 171 9.52 16.19 -13.30
C ALA A 171 8.49 15.63 -14.30
N SER A 172 7.20 15.73 -13.91
CA SER A 172 6.07 15.12 -14.65
C SER A 172 5.89 15.65 -16.06
N LYS A 173 6.35 16.88 -16.33
CA LYS A 173 6.26 17.53 -17.66
C LYS A 173 7.39 17.13 -18.61
N ALA A 174 8.41 16.45 -18.12
CA ALA A 174 9.53 15.96 -18.92
C ALA A 174 9.39 14.48 -19.23
N SER A 175 9.89 14.05 -20.36
CA SER A 175 9.87 12.67 -20.84
C SER A 175 11.25 12.23 -21.30
N VAL A 176 11.46 10.92 -21.40
CA VAL A 176 12.68 10.32 -21.93
C VAL A 176 12.48 10.06 -23.43
N GLU A 177 12.79 11.03 -24.26
CA GLU A 177 12.53 10.96 -25.71
C GLU A 177 13.29 9.80 -26.38
N ASN A 178 14.52 9.57 -25.98
CA ASN A 178 15.39 8.50 -26.51
C ASN A 178 15.33 7.20 -25.68
N PHE A 179 14.18 6.90 -25.11
CA PHE A 179 14.00 5.75 -24.21
C PHE A 179 14.44 4.41 -24.81
N LYS A 180 14.21 4.20 -26.12
CA LYS A 180 14.61 2.97 -26.81
C LYS A 180 16.15 2.78 -26.82
N GLU A 181 16.88 3.86 -27.05
CA GLU A 181 18.35 3.85 -27.04
C GLU A 181 18.90 3.55 -25.63
N LEU A 182 18.16 3.97 -24.60
CA LEU A 182 18.51 3.71 -23.20
C LEU A 182 18.02 2.36 -22.69
N GLY A 183 17.34 1.56 -23.51
CA GLY A 183 16.79 0.26 -23.12
C GLY A 183 15.59 0.35 -22.17
N LEU A 184 14.88 1.49 -22.17
CA LEU A 184 13.69 1.68 -21.35
C LEU A 184 12.43 1.26 -22.10
N ASN A 185 11.39 0.92 -21.34
CA ASN A 185 10.11 0.43 -21.88
C ASN A 185 9.30 1.53 -22.62
N SER A 186 9.35 2.75 -22.08
CA SER A 186 8.64 3.90 -22.65
C SER A 186 9.33 5.21 -22.31
N SER A 187 8.76 6.34 -22.77
CA SER A 187 9.22 7.68 -22.39
C SER A 187 8.95 8.06 -20.92
N THR A 188 8.22 7.21 -20.19
CA THR A 188 7.99 7.34 -18.76
C THR A 188 9.06 6.59 -17.99
N CYS A 189 9.53 7.16 -16.88
CA CYS A 189 10.56 6.53 -16.06
C CYS A 189 10.31 6.84 -14.58
N VAL A 190 10.23 5.77 -13.78
CA VAL A 190 10.21 5.83 -12.32
C VAL A 190 11.38 5.01 -11.82
N ALA A 191 12.47 5.67 -11.50
CA ALA A 191 13.74 5.03 -11.22
C ALA A 191 14.22 5.32 -9.80
N PHE A 192 14.84 4.31 -9.17
CA PHE A 192 15.36 4.36 -7.82
C PHE A 192 16.86 4.05 -7.82
N ASN A 193 17.62 4.81 -7.06
CA ASN A 193 18.98 4.47 -6.71
C ASN A 193 19.07 4.28 -5.18
N VAL A 194 19.09 3.02 -4.75
CA VAL A 194 19.11 2.68 -3.33
C VAL A 194 20.43 3.00 -2.65
N THR A 195 21.50 3.14 -3.41
CA THR A 195 22.84 3.49 -2.90
C THR A 195 23.00 4.99 -2.71
N SER A 196 22.55 5.80 -3.65
CA SER A 196 22.58 7.26 -3.55
C SER A 196 21.36 7.85 -2.85
N HIS A 197 20.37 7.03 -2.49
CA HIS A 197 19.13 7.44 -1.80
C HIS A 197 18.32 8.46 -2.60
N GLU A 198 17.98 8.10 -3.84
CA GLU A 198 17.29 9.01 -4.76
C GLU A 198 16.22 8.29 -5.57
N GLN A 199 15.16 9.03 -5.90
CA GLN A 199 14.13 8.63 -6.87
C GLN A 199 13.96 9.71 -7.93
N VAL A 200 13.76 9.28 -9.18
CA VAL A 200 13.43 10.15 -10.32
C VAL A 200 12.08 9.71 -10.89
N ILE A 201 11.18 10.67 -11.11
CA ILE A 201 9.87 10.45 -11.72
C ILE A 201 9.76 11.36 -12.95
N LEU A 202 9.57 10.76 -14.13
CA LEU A 202 9.45 11.43 -15.41
C LEU A 202 8.19 11.00 -16.14
N ASN A 203 7.49 11.94 -16.77
CA ASN A 203 6.36 11.74 -17.67
C ASN A 203 5.15 11.02 -17.06
N THR A 204 4.98 11.11 -15.77
CA THR A 204 3.73 10.72 -15.07
C THR A 204 3.40 11.76 -14.02
N TRP A 205 2.10 12.09 -13.93
CA TRP A 205 1.59 13.07 -12.96
C TRP A 205 1.00 12.40 -11.72
N TYR A 206 0.83 11.08 -11.76
CA TYR A 206 0.18 10.32 -10.70
C TYR A 206 0.96 10.41 -9.39
N GLY A 207 0.37 11.05 -8.37
CA GLY A 207 1.00 11.26 -7.07
C GLY A 207 1.38 9.97 -6.34
N GLY A 208 0.65 8.89 -6.61
CA GLY A 208 0.92 7.57 -6.05
C GLY A 208 2.31 6.99 -6.36
N GLU A 209 3.03 7.52 -7.37
CA GLU A 209 4.43 7.13 -7.63
C GLU A 209 5.37 7.62 -6.54
N MET A 210 5.15 8.81 -5.98
CA MET A 210 5.91 9.32 -4.82
C MET A 210 5.58 8.50 -3.55
N LYS A 211 4.29 8.28 -3.28
CA LYS A 211 3.83 7.52 -2.13
C LYS A 211 4.38 6.09 -2.13
N LYS A 212 4.09 5.33 -3.18
CA LYS A 212 4.50 3.93 -3.29
C LYS A 212 5.99 3.77 -3.56
N GLY A 213 6.62 4.78 -4.12
CA GLY A 213 8.07 4.83 -4.23
C GLY A 213 8.75 4.82 -2.87
N MET A 214 8.30 5.63 -1.94
CA MET A 214 8.84 5.63 -0.58
C MET A 214 8.48 4.37 0.18
N PHE A 215 7.30 3.80 -0.02
CA PHE A 215 6.96 2.49 0.52
C PHE A 215 7.92 1.40 0.01
N SER A 216 8.22 1.36 -1.28
CA SER A 216 9.20 0.44 -1.86
C SER A 216 10.58 0.62 -1.23
N MET A 217 10.99 1.86 -0.96
CA MET A 217 12.27 2.13 -0.29
C MET A 217 12.27 1.69 1.17
N MET A 218 11.18 1.88 1.92
CA MET A 218 11.03 1.31 3.26
C MET A 218 11.10 -0.23 3.21
N ASN A 219 10.48 -0.86 2.21
CA ASN A 219 10.57 -2.30 1.97
C ASN A 219 11.98 -2.79 1.61
N TYR A 220 12.84 -1.92 1.11
CA TYR A 220 14.25 -2.25 0.89
C TYR A 220 15.07 -2.09 2.17
N TYR A 221 15.02 -0.92 2.81
CA TYR A 221 15.93 -0.59 3.91
C TYR A 221 15.55 -1.24 5.25
N LEU A 222 14.27 -1.31 5.60
CA LEU A 222 13.86 -1.76 6.93
C LEU A 222 14.06 -3.26 7.16
N PRO A 223 13.70 -4.18 6.25
CA PRO A 223 13.94 -5.60 6.49
C PRO A 223 15.42 -5.95 6.62
N LEU A 224 16.32 -5.23 5.93
CA LEU A 224 17.76 -5.37 6.07
C LEU A 224 18.28 -4.96 7.45
N LYS A 225 17.49 -4.19 8.21
CA LYS A 225 17.75 -3.79 9.60
C LYS A 225 16.99 -4.63 10.62
N GLY A 226 16.33 -5.70 10.19
CA GLY A 226 15.53 -6.56 11.07
C GLY A 226 14.18 -5.96 11.50
N ILE A 227 13.62 -5.04 10.70
CA ILE A 227 12.31 -4.40 10.94
C ILE A 227 11.34 -4.93 9.90
N ALA A 228 10.17 -5.40 10.33
CA ALA A 228 9.12 -5.81 9.40
C ALA A 228 8.55 -4.58 8.69
N SER A 229 8.42 -4.66 7.37
CA SER A 229 7.77 -3.66 6.52
C SER A 229 6.60 -4.32 5.82
N MET A 230 5.40 -3.70 5.93
CA MET A 230 4.14 -4.40 5.70
C MET A 230 3.16 -3.55 4.92
N HIS A 231 2.57 -4.12 3.88
CA HIS A 231 1.41 -3.59 3.18
C HIS A 231 0.14 -4.06 3.92
N CYS A 232 -0.24 -3.34 4.95
CA CYS A 232 -1.35 -3.68 5.82
C CYS A 232 -2.00 -2.44 6.41
N SER A 233 -3.24 -2.56 6.84
CA SER A 233 -3.84 -1.61 7.78
C SER A 233 -3.60 -2.06 9.22
N ALA A 234 -3.67 -1.14 10.16
CA ALA A 234 -3.48 -1.41 11.58
C ALA A 234 -4.42 -0.57 12.44
N ASN A 235 -4.92 -1.18 13.50
CA ASN A 235 -5.71 -0.51 14.53
C ASN A 235 -5.36 -1.03 15.93
N THR A 236 -5.85 -0.36 16.93
CA THR A 236 -5.73 -0.78 18.33
C THR A 236 -7.06 -0.55 19.05
N ASP A 237 -7.22 -1.14 20.23
CA ASP A 237 -8.39 -0.86 21.08
C ASP A 237 -8.38 0.59 21.58
N MET A 238 -9.47 1.00 22.24
CA MET A 238 -9.61 2.38 22.76
C MET A 238 -8.60 2.71 23.85
N GLU A 239 -7.97 1.71 24.47
CA GLU A 239 -6.93 1.88 25.47
C GLU A 239 -5.51 1.87 24.88
N GLY A 240 -5.35 1.58 23.58
CA GLY A 240 -4.07 1.50 22.92
C GLY A 240 -3.20 0.30 23.29
N LYS A 241 -3.82 -0.81 23.69
CA LYS A 241 -3.11 -2.01 24.22
C LYS A 241 -3.19 -3.24 23.33
N ASN A 242 -4.20 -3.31 22.46
CA ASN A 242 -4.48 -4.49 21.63
C ASN A 242 -4.40 -4.13 20.15
N THR A 243 -3.19 -4.14 19.62
CA THR A 243 -2.94 -3.85 18.21
C THR A 243 -3.24 -5.08 17.34
N ALA A 244 -3.93 -4.85 16.23
CA ALA A 244 -4.16 -5.81 15.17
C ALA A 244 -3.72 -5.25 13.82
N ILE A 245 -3.18 -6.12 12.96
CA ILE A 245 -2.79 -5.78 11.60
C ILE A 245 -3.55 -6.64 10.60
N PHE A 246 -3.96 -6.01 9.50
CA PHE A 246 -4.81 -6.60 8.46
C PHE A 246 -4.11 -6.51 7.11
N PHE A 247 -3.77 -7.65 6.56
CA PHE A 247 -3.30 -7.76 5.18
C PHE A 247 -4.46 -8.14 4.27
N GLY A 248 -4.44 -7.69 3.03
CA GLY A 248 -5.45 -8.07 2.06
C GLY A 248 -5.32 -7.27 0.77
N LEU A 249 -5.68 -7.91 -0.34
CA LEU A 249 -5.74 -7.27 -1.64
C LEU A 249 -7.04 -6.48 -1.80
N SER A 250 -7.16 -5.73 -2.90
CA SER A 250 -8.38 -4.99 -3.23
C SER A 250 -9.61 -5.92 -3.24
N GLY A 251 -10.70 -5.48 -2.63
CA GLY A 251 -11.96 -6.22 -2.58
C GLY A 251 -12.08 -7.27 -1.47
N THR A 252 -11.03 -7.46 -0.65
CA THR A 252 -11.07 -8.40 0.49
C THR A 252 -11.71 -7.82 1.76
N GLY A 253 -11.97 -6.53 1.79
CA GLY A 253 -12.57 -5.84 2.94
C GLY A 253 -11.54 -5.23 3.91
N LYS A 254 -10.27 -5.10 3.52
CA LYS A 254 -9.21 -4.56 4.38
C LYS A 254 -9.60 -3.23 5.05
N THR A 255 -9.98 -2.24 4.29
CA THR A 255 -10.38 -0.92 4.81
C THR A 255 -11.63 -1.02 5.70
N THR A 256 -12.67 -1.72 5.23
CA THR A 256 -13.92 -1.86 5.96
C THR A 256 -13.77 -2.58 7.30
N LEU A 257 -12.94 -3.62 7.34
CA LEU A 257 -12.76 -4.45 8.54
C LEU A 257 -11.76 -3.85 9.54
N SER A 258 -10.78 -3.10 9.06
CA SER A 258 -9.83 -2.39 9.93
C SER A 258 -10.41 -1.10 10.51
N THR A 259 -11.43 -0.52 9.87
CA THR A 259 -12.18 0.62 10.37
C THR A 259 -13.35 0.11 11.22
N ASP A 260 -13.19 0.17 12.53
CA ASP A 260 -14.17 -0.29 13.52
C ASP A 260 -14.46 0.86 14.48
N PRO A 261 -15.73 1.22 14.72
CA PRO A 261 -16.09 2.28 15.67
C PRO A 261 -15.66 2.02 17.11
N LYS A 262 -15.29 0.79 17.44
CA LYS A 262 -14.78 0.39 18.77
C LYS A 262 -13.25 0.47 18.86
N ARG A 263 -12.56 0.86 17.80
CA ARG A 263 -11.11 0.83 17.74
C ARG A 263 -10.54 2.16 17.19
N LEU A 264 -9.26 2.39 17.44
CA LEU A 264 -8.51 3.54 16.95
C LEU A 264 -7.63 3.11 15.77
N LEU A 265 -7.77 3.80 14.63
CA LEU A 265 -6.94 3.57 13.45
C LEU A 265 -5.50 4.03 13.72
N ILE A 266 -4.52 3.18 13.43
CA ILE A 266 -3.10 3.55 13.36
C ILE A 266 -2.79 4.03 11.95
N GLY A 267 -3.21 3.29 10.95
CA GLY A 267 -3.12 3.62 9.53
C GLY A 267 -3.84 2.61 8.65
N ASP A 268 -4.08 2.98 7.41
CA ASP A 268 -4.92 2.21 6.49
C ASP A 268 -4.16 1.35 5.48
N ASP A 269 -2.83 1.55 5.29
CA ASP A 269 -2.16 0.94 4.15
C ASP A 269 -0.71 0.46 4.37
N GLU A 270 0.17 1.22 5.06
CA GLU A 270 1.61 0.96 5.10
C GLU A 270 2.17 1.10 6.52
N HIS A 271 2.78 0.03 7.04
CA HIS A 271 3.27 -0.01 8.41
C HIS A 271 4.62 -0.69 8.54
N GLY A 272 5.38 -0.29 9.55
CA GLY A 272 6.53 -1.01 10.07
C GLY A 272 6.22 -1.66 11.41
N TRP A 273 6.98 -2.68 11.77
CA TRP A 273 6.95 -3.31 13.07
C TRP A 273 8.37 -3.55 13.55
N ASP A 274 8.79 -2.79 14.52
CA ASP A 274 10.10 -2.89 15.16
C ASP A 274 9.99 -3.41 16.61
N ASP A 275 11.04 -3.22 17.39
CA ASP A 275 11.06 -3.67 18.79
C ASP A 275 10.19 -2.82 19.74
N ASN A 276 9.71 -1.68 19.28
CA ASN A 276 8.83 -0.78 20.04
C ASN A 276 7.34 -0.95 19.70
N GLY A 277 7.03 -1.67 18.63
CA GLY A 277 5.67 -1.92 18.19
C GLY A 277 5.41 -1.61 16.71
N VAL A 278 4.13 -1.45 16.37
CA VAL A 278 3.66 -1.16 15.01
C VAL A 278 3.55 0.34 14.80
N PHE A 279 4.04 0.85 13.67
CA PHE A 279 3.99 2.26 13.35
C PHE A 279 3.63 2.49 11.87
N ASN A 280 2.88 3.56 11.63
CA ASN A 280 2.48 3.98 10.30
C ASN A 280 3.66 4.63 9.56
N PHE A 281 3.77 4.40 8.25
CA PHE A 281 4.74 5.13 7.41
C PHE A 281 4.21 6.48 6.97
N GLU A 282 2.91 6.67 6.98
CA GLU A 282 2.20 7.78 6.35
C GLU A 282 1.65 8.79 7.36
N GLY A 283 1.44 10.02 6.88
CA GLY A 283 0.75 11.07 7.61
C GLY A 283 -0.72 11.24 7.22
N GLY A 284 -1.20 10.48 6.26
CA GLY A 284 -2.55 10.55 5.74
C GLY A 284 -3.05 9.26 5.13
N CYS A 285 -4.19 9.34 4.47
CA CYS A 285 -4.85 8.23 3.82
C CYS A 285 -5.05 8.51 2.33
N TYR A 286 -4.97 7.46 1.50
CA TYR A 286 -5.15 7.54 0.05
C TYR A 286 -6.17 6.50 -0.41
N ALA A 287 -7.44 6.90 -0.40
CA ALA A 287 -8.57 6.01 -0.62
C ALA A 287 -9.09 6.05 -2.06
N LYS A 288 -9.61 4.91 -2.54
CA LYS A 288 -10.44 4.87 -3.75
C LYS A 288 -11.80 5.50 -3.47
N VAL A 289 -12.30 6.26 -4.43
CA VAL A 289 -13.61 6.91 -4.31
C VAL A 289 -14.59 6.55 -5.44
N ILE A 290 -14.22 5.61 -6.30
CA ILE A 290 -15.18 5.09 -7.27
C ILE A 290 -16.37 4.43 -6.56
N ASN A 291 -17.59 4.83 -6.94
CA ASN A 291 -18.84 4.41 -6.30
C ASN A 291 -18.89 4.71 -4.77
N LEU A 292 -18.15 5.70 -4.30
CA LEU A 292 -18.16 6.07 -2.89
C LEU A 292 -19.59 6.44 -2.45
N ASP A 293 -20.03 5.81 -1.36
CA ASP A 293 -21.34 6.04 -0.77
C ASP A 293 -21.19 6.45 0.70
N LYS A 294 -21.90 7.51 1.08
CA LYS A 294 -21.82 8.12 2.41
C LYS A 294 -22.27 7.17 3.54
N GLU A 295 -23.23 6.31 3.25
CA GLU A 295 -23.80 5.42 4.27
C GLU A 295 -22.91 4.20 4.51
N SER A 296 -22.32 3.66 3.43
CA SER A 296 -21.46 2.47 3.52
C SER A 296 -20.02 2.79 3.92
N GLU A 297 -19.50 3.97 3.54
CA GLU A 297 -18.13 4.40 3.82
C GLU A 297 -18.09 5.83 4.40
N PRO A 298 -18.72 6.06 5.56
CA PRO A 298 -18.89 7.40 6.13
C PRO A 298 -17.56 8.07 6.48
N ASP A 299 -16.56 7.34 6.93
CA ASP A 299 -15.27 7.90 7.32
C ASP A 299 -14.53 8.50 6.13
N ILE A 300 -14.50 7.80 4.99
CA ILE A 300 -13.88 8.31 3.76
C ILE A 300 -14.69 9.50 3.24
N TYR A 301 -16.01 9.37 3.16
CA TYR A 301 -16.86 10.46 2.65
C TYR A 301 -16.70 11.75 3.47
N ASN A 302 -16.74 11.65 4.80
CA ASN A 302 -16.61 12.79 5.70
C ASN A 302 -15.18 13.36 5.77
N ALA A 303 -14.18 12.60 5.34
CA ALA A 303 -12.80 13.07 5.21
C ALA A 303 -12.59 13.94 3.96
N ILE A 304 -13.51 13.88 2.98
CA ILE A 304 -13.49 14.75 1.80
C ILE A 304 -14.02 16.13 2.18
N LYS A 305 -13.11 17.00 2.55
CA LYS A 305 -13.36 18.38 2.98
C LYS A 305 -12.14 19.24 2.66
N ARG A 306 -12.12 20.49 3.10
CA ARG A 306 -10.94 21.36 2.93
C ARG A 306 -9.65 20.62 3.30
N ASN A 307 -8.62 20.78 2.50
CA ASN A 307 -7.31 20.13 2.54
C ASN A 307 -7.27 18.69 1.99
N ALA A 308 -8.40 18.04 1.75
CA ALA A 308 -8.41 16.83 0.93
C ALA A 308 -8.15 17.16 -0.54
N LEU A 309 -7.51 16.23 -1.26
CA LEU A 309 -7.22 16.35 -2.69
C LEU A 309 -7.82 15.15 -3.43
N LEU A 310 -8.81 15.43 -4.30
CA LEU A 310 -9.41 14.44 -5.18
C LEU A 310 -8.60 14.32 -6.48
N GLU A 311 -8.55 13.12 -7.03
CA GLU A 311 -7.88 12.83 -8.30
C GLU A 311 -8.82 12.11 -9.26
N ASN A 312 -8.95 12.67 -10.47
CA ASN A 312 -9.65 12.07 -11.61
C ASN A 312 -11.15 11.81 -11.43
N VAL A 313 -11.80 12.44 -10.46
CA VAL A 313 -13.26 12.42 -10.39
C VAL A 313 -13.83 13.40 -11.43
N THR A 314 -15.03 13.13 -11.93
CA THR A 314 -15.74 14.09 -12.77
C THR A 314 -16.58 15.03 -11.91
N VAL A 315 -16.53 16.31 -12.27
CA VAL A 315 -17.17 17.40 -11.56
C VAL A 315 -17.95 18.25 -12.57
N ASP A 316 -19.21 18.55 -12.28
CA ASP A 316 -20.02 19.41 -13.13
C ASP A 316 -19.72 20.91 -12.93
N ALA A 317 -20.43 21.77 -13.64
CA ALA A 317 -20.23 23.22 -13.57
C ALA A 317 -20.55 23.83 -12.19
N GLU A 318 -21.39 23.18 -11.42
CA GLU A 318 -21.79 23.55 -10.05
C GLU A 318 -20.85 22.97 -8.98
N GLY A 319 -19.85 22.21 -9.37
CA GLY A 319 -18.89 21.58 -8.45
C GLY A 319 -19.35 20.23 -7.90
N LYS A 320 -20.46 19.67 -8.39
CA LYS A 320 -20.98 18.39 -7.93
C LYS A 320 -20.16 17.23 -8.45
N ILE A 321 -19.80 16.32 -7.55
CA ILE A 321 -18.98 15.15 -7.86
C ILE A 321 -19.85 13.98 -8.31
N ASN A 322 -19.45 13.30 -9.39
CA ASN A 322 -20.02 12.02 -9.78
C ASN A 322 -19.06 10.88 -9.46
N PHE A 323 -19.19 10.28 -8.28
CA PHE A 323 -18.34 9.15 -7.85
C PHE A 323 -18.57 7.87 -8.65
N ALA A 324 -19.68 7.73 -9.37
CA ALA A 324 -19.97 6.54 -10.18
C ALA A 324 -19.38 6.63 -11.60
N ASP A 325 -18.89 7.79 -12.02
CA ASP A 325 -18.38 7.98 -13.37
C ASP A 325 -17.00 7.34 -13.53
N LYS A 326 -16.91 6.46 -14.51
CA LYS A 326 -15.71 5.70 -14.87
C LYS A 326 -15.08 6.20 -16.18
N SER A 327 -15.58 7.29 -16.74
CA SER A 327 -15.15 7.78 -18.07
C SER A 327 -13.67 8.16 -18.11
N VAL A 328 -13.12 8.65 -16.99
CA VAL A 328 -11.68 8.94 -16.86
C VAL A 328 -10.94 7.69 -16.40
N THR A 329 -11.36 7.09 -15.30
CA THR A 329 -10.73 5.90 -14.72
C THR A 329 -11.63 5.25 -13.66
N GLU A 330 -11.47 3.96 -13.43
CA GLU A 330 -12.01 3.28 -12.24
C GLU A 330 -11.13 3.49 -10.98
N ASN A 331 -9.97 4.13 -11.13
CA ASN A 331 -9.02 4.40 -10.04
C ASN A 331 -9.08 5.84 -9.54
N THR A 332 -10.29 6.38 -9.40
CA THR A 332 -10.48 7.70 -8.78
C THR A 332 -10.04 7.65 -7.32
N ARG A 333 -9.39 8.71 -6.84
CA ARG A 333 -8.74 8.74 -5.53
C ARG A 333 -9.05 10.02 -4.74
N VAL A 334 -8.85 9.94 -3.45
CA VAL A 334 -8.71 11.08 -2.55
C VAL A 334 -7.54 10.87 -1.60
N SER A 335 -6.72 11.89 -1.42
CA SER A 335 -5.75 11.96 -0.33
C SER A 335 -6.21 12.97 0.72
N TYR A 336 -6.00 12.65 2.00
CA TYR A 336 -6.32 13.56 3.10
C TYR A 336 -5.41 13.27 4.30
N PRO A 337 -5.13 14.29 5.15
CA PRO A 337 -4.43 14.07 6.41
C PRO A 337 -5.19 13.09 7.29
N ILE A 338 -4.47 12.26 8.05
CA ILE A 338 -5.10 11.21 8.88
C ILE A 338 -6.03 11.78 9.95
N ASP A 339 -5.80 13.02 10.39
CA ASP A 339 -6.63 13.72 11.38
C ASP A 339 -8.01 14.14 10.86
N HIS A 340 -8.28 13.98 9.55
CA HIS A 340 -9.64 14.04 9.02
C HIS A 340 -10.51 12.87 9.50
N ILE A 341 -9.91 11.79 9.95
CA ILE A 341 -10.60 10.67 10.60
C ILE A 341 -10.65 10.94 12.11
N GLU A 342 -11.81 10.77 12.70
CA GLU A 342 -12.04 11.09 14.12
C GLU A 342 -11.34 10.10 15.06
N LYS A 343 -11.51 8.80 14.80
CA LYS A 343 -11.02 7.71 15.66
C LYS A 343 -9.67 7.20 15.20
N ILE A 344 -8.63 7.96 15.50
CA ILE A 344 -7.23 7.61 15.23
C ILE A 344 -6.40 7.65 16.50
N VAL A 345 -5.26 6.96 16.48
CA VAL A 345 -4.26 7.06 17.54
C VAL A 345 -3.57 8.42 17.48
N ARG A 346 -3.51 9.10 18.61
CA ARG A 346 -2.85 10.40 18.76
C ARG A 346 -1.85 10.35 19.94
N PRO A 347 -0.79 11.15 19.95
CA PRO A 347 -0.40 12.16 18.94
C PRO A 347 0.38 11.57 17.75
N VAL A 348 0.84 10.32 17.85
CA VAL A 348 1.65 9.64 16.83
C VAL A 348 0.93 8.38 16.38
N SER A 349 0.89 8.15 15.07
CA SER A 349 0.29 6.95 14.46
C SER A 349 1.14 5.70 14.70
N ALA A 350 1.12 5.21 15.93
CA ALA A 350 1.85 4.02 16.39
C ALA A 350 1.09 3.31 17.52
N GLY A 351 1.34 2.04 17.70
CA GLY A 351 0.79 1.21 18.76
C GLY A 351 1.81 0.19 19.26
N PRO A 352 1.49 -0.54 20.34
CA PRO A 352 2.35 -1.63 20.81
C PRO A 352 2.45 -2.76 19.81
N ASP A 353 3.25 -3.77 20.12
CA ASP A 353 3.34 -5.01 19.34
C ASP A 353 1.95 -5.54 18.98
N ALA A 354 1.78 -5.96 17.73
CA ALA A 354 0.55 -6.61 17.31
C ALA A 354 0.33 -7.91 18.09
N LYS A 355 -0.90 -8.14 18.52
CA LYS A 355 -1.35 -9.40 19.13
C LYS A 355 -2.02 -10.31 18.11
N ASN A 356 -2.59 -9.74 17.08
CA ASN A 356 -3.31 -10.47 16.05
C ASN A 356 -2.86 -10.01 14.66
N VAL A 357 -2.57 -10.97 13.81
CA VAL A 357 -2.22 -10.80 12.41
C VAL A 357 -3.30 -11.46 11.57
N ILE A 358 -3.98 -10.70 10.74
CA ILE A 358 -5.15 -11.15 9.99
C ILE A 358 -4.85 -11.04 8.50
N PHE A 359 -4.87 -12.18 7.80
CA PHE A 359 -4.80 -12.25 6.34
C PHE A 359 -6.22 -12.33 5.78
N LEU A 360 -6.64 -11.29 5.07
CA LEU A 360 -7.94 -11.27 4.40
C LEU A 360 -7.83 -11.82 2.98
N SER A 361 -8.69 -12.74 2.66
CA SER A 361 -8.79 -13.34 1.34
C SER A 361 -10.26 -13.41 0.92
N ALA A 362 -10.57 -13.13 -0.33
CA ALA A 362 -11.89 -13.34 -0.88
C ALA A 362 -11.82 -14.55 -1.82
N ASP A 363 -12.15 -15.73 -1.33
CA ASP A 363 -12.17 -16.96 -2.11
C ASP A 363 -13.43 -17.06 -2.96
N ALA A 364 -13.29 -17.11 -4.28
CA ALA A 364 -14.40 -17.30 -5.21
C ALA A 364 -14.64 -18.78 -5.59
N PHE A 365 -13.82 -19.69 -5.08
CA PHE A 365 -13.94 -21.15 -5.35
C PHE A 365 -14.84 -21.86 -4.35
N GLY A 366 -15.12 -21.24 -3.20
CA GLY A 366 -15.93 -21.84 -2.13
C GLY A 366 -15.18 -22.90 -1.32
N VAL A 367 -13.88 -22.82 -1.24
CA VAL A 367 -13.00 -23.85 -0.63
C VAL A 367 -12.52 -23.45 0.75
N LEU A 368 -12.04 -22.19 0.91
CA LEU A 368 -11.40 -21.78 2.15
C LEU A 368 -12.41 -21.58 3.29
N PRO A 369 -12.07 -22.05 4.51
CA PRO A 369 -12.89 -21.77 5.68
C PRO A 369 -13.04 -20.25 5.93
N PRO A 370 -14.14 -19.80 6.55
CA PRO A 370 -14.30 -18.40 6.96
C PRO A 370 -13.18 -17.90 7.86
N VAL A 371 -12.62 -18.78 8.68
CA VAL A 371 -11.44 -18.50 9.50
C VAL A 371 -10.60 -19.75 9.68
N SER A 372 -9.28 -19.58 9.59
CA SER A 372 -8.29 -20.62 9.85
C SER A 372 -7.24 -20.06 10.82
N ILE A 373 -6.86 -20.85 11.83
CA ILE A 373 -5.79 -20.55 12.77
C ILE A 373 -4.50 -21.09 12.15
N LEU A 374 -3.50 -20.24 11.95
CA LEU A 374 -2.28 -20.62 11.23
C LEU A 374 -1.13 -20.96 12.18
N THR A 375 -0.37 -22.01 11.85
CA THR A 375 0.95 -22.26 12.46
C THR A 375 1.95 -21.21 11.98
N PRO A 376 3.12 -21.05 12.64
CA PRO A 376 4.17 -20.14 12.15
C PRO A 376 4.60 -20.42 10.70
N GLU A 377 4.74 -21.68 10.33
CA GLU A 377 5.12 -22.09 8.97
C GLU A 377 4.00 -21.82 7.97
N GLN A 378 2.74 -22.10 8.31
CA GLN A 378 1.58 -21.74 7.51
C GLN A 378 1.47 -20.22 7.37
N THR A 379 1.75 -19.46 8.42
CA THR A 379 1.77 -18.00 8.37
C THR A 379 2.72 -17.52 7.28
N LYS A 380 3.94 -18.01 7.23
CA LYS A 380 4.90 -17.68 6.17
C LYS A 380 4.40 -18.09 4.80
N TYR A 381 3.93 -19.33 4.64
CA TYR A 381 3.47 -19.88 3.36
C TYR A 381 2.33 -19.05 2.76
N TYR A 382 1.28 -18.78 3.54
CA TYR A 382 0.10 -18.05 3.06
C TYR A 382 0.34 -16.54 2.96
N PHE A 383 1.25 -15.98 3.75
CA PHE A 383 1.74 -14.63 3.57
C PHE A 383 2.47 -14.45 2.24
N LEU A 384 3.39 -15.35 1.92
CA LEU A 384 4.09 -15.33 0.62
C LEU A 384 3.12 -15.52 -0.55
N SER A 385 2.10 -16.35 -0.38
CA SER A 385 1.08 -16.58 -1.42
C SER A 385 0.24 -15.33 -1.71
N GLY A 386 -0.24 -14.64 -0.67
CA GLY A 386 -1.03 -13.42 -0.82
C GLY A 386 -2.25 -13.62 -1.72
N PHE A 387 -3.08 -14.62 -1.38
CA PHE A 387 -4.17 -15.09 -2.24
C PHE A 387 -5.46 -14.28 -2.10
N THR A 388 -6.09 -14.02 -3.24
CA THR A 388 -7.52 -13.72 -3.37
C THR A 388 -8.03 -14.27 -4.68
N ALA A 389 -9.34 -14.26 -4.89
CA ALA A 389 -9.92 -14.65 -6.17
C ALA A 389 -11.02 -13.66 -6.59
N LYS A 390 -11.19 -13.52 -7.89
CA LYS A 390 -12.25 -12.70 -8.50
C LYS A 390 -13.34 -13.61 -9.02
N LEU A 391 -14.59 -13.25 -8.76
CA LEU A 391 -15.76 -13.93 -9.34
C LEU A 391 -15.91 -13.60 -10.83
N ALA A 392 -16.49 -14.54 -11.57
CA ALA A 392 -16.94 -14.30 -12.94
C ALA A 392 -17.89 -13.09 -13.01
N GLY A 393 -17.67 -12.20 -13.98
CA GLY A 393 -18.50 -11.02 -14.20
C GLY A 393 -18.25 -9.84 -13.26
N THR A 394 -17.30 -9.93 -12.32
CA THR A 394 -16.96 -8.82 -11.41
C THR A 394 -16.05 -7.77 -12.05
N GLU A 395 -15.30 -8.16 -13.08
CA GLU A 395 -14.46 -7.28 -13.89
C GLU A 395 -14.57 -7.66 -15.37
N ARG A 396 -14.29 -6.71 -16.25
CA ARG A 396 -14.29 -6.94 -17.69
C ARG A 396 -13.27 -8.03 -18.08
N GLY A 397 -13.75 -9.09 -18.73
CA GLY A 397 -12.92 -10.21 -19.17
C GLY A 397 -12.79 -11.36 -18.16
N ILE A 398 -13.37 -11.24 -16.96
CA ILE A 398 -13.43 -12.33 -15.98
C ILE A 398 -14.69 -13.16 -16.24
N THR A 399 -14.52 -14.33 -16.85
CA THR A 399 -15.63 -15.25 -17.23
C THR A 399 -15.79 -16.43 -16.27
N GLU A 400 -14.78 -16.70 -15.45
CA GLU A 400 -14.75 -17.75 -14.43
C GLU A 400 -13.97 -17.28 -13.18
N PRO A 401 -14.11 -17.95 -12.03
CA PRO A 401 -13.31 -17.63 -10.85
C PRO A 401 -11.81 -17.63 -11.16
N THR A 402 -11.15 -16.50 -10.94
CA THR A 402 -9.74 -16.32 -11.29
C THR A 402 -8.92 -16.03 -10.03
N PRO A 403 -7.92 -16.88 -9.71
CA PRO A 403 -7.04 -16.64 -8.58
C PRO A 403 -6.07 -15.49 -8.86
N THR A 404 -5.80 -14.73 -7.84
CA THR A 404 -4.75 -13.70 -7.83
C THR A 404 -3.81 -13.99 -6.67
N PHE A 405 -2.51 -14.07 -6.96
CA PHE A 405 -1.46 -14.25 -5.97
C PHE A 405 -0.54 -13.04 -6.01
N SER A 406 -0.38 -12.38 -4.88
CA SER A 406 0.51 -11.23 -4.73
C SER A 406 1.36 -11.43 -3.48
N ALA A 407 2.64 -11.70 -3.66
CA ALA A 407 3.55 -12.00 -2.56
C ALA A 407 3.43 -10.96 -1.43
N CYS A 408 3.26 -11.43 -0.21
CA CYS A 408 3.14 -10.60 0.99
C CYS A 408 2.02 -9.54 0.88
N PHE A 409 0.98 -9.80 0.08
CA PHE A 409 -0.12 -8.88 -0.26
C PHE A 409 0.32 -7.55 -0.88
N GLY A 410 1.53 -7.50 -1.44
CA GLY A 410 2.10 -6.26 -1.99
C GLY A 410 3.28 -6.50 -2.94
N GLN A 411 3.22 -7.52 -3.79
CA GLN A 411 4.34 -7.93 -4.66
C GLN A 411 4.96 -6.78 -5.45
N ALA A 412 4.15 -5.85 -5.94
CA ALA A 412 4.62 -4.71 -6.73
C ALA A 412 5.57 -3.77 -5.98
N PHE A 413 5.62 -3.87 -4.65
CA PHE A 413 6.41 -2.98 -3.77
C PHE A 413 7.57 -3.70 -3.09
N LEU A 414 7.77 -5.00 -3.34
CA LEU A 414 8.81 -5.80 -2.71
C LEU A 414 10.12 -5.66 -3.50
N GLU A 415 11.13 -5.14 -2.83
CA GLU A 415 12.48 -4.97 -3.39
C GLU A 415 13.39 -6.15 -3.08
N LEU A 416 13.12 -6.89 -2.00
CA LEU A 416 13.87 -8.06 -1.55
C LEU A 416 13.09 -9.34 -1.87
N HIS A 417 13.76 -10.50 -1.78
CA HIS A 417 13.08 -11.78 -1.93
C HIS A 417 11.94 -11.91 -0.90
N PRO A 418 10.73 -12.37 -1.30
CA PRO A 418 9.56 -12.42 -0.42
C PRO A 418 9.76 -13.15 0.90
N THR A 419 10.62 -14.17 0.95
CA THR A 419 10.96 -14.89 2.19
C THR A 419 11.51 -13.97 3.28
N LYS A 420 12.21 -12.89 2.92
CA LYS A 420 12.74 -11.93 3.88
C LYS A 420 11.63 -11.23 4.67
N TYR A 421 10.55 -10.84 4.00
CA TYR A 421 9.39 -10.21 4.65
C TYR A 421 8.64 -11.18 5.57
N GLY A 422 8.48 -12.42 5.14
CA GLY A 422 7.87 -13.47 5.95
C GLY A 422 8.68 -13.79 7.21
N GLU A 423 10.01 -13.85 7.09
CA GLU A 423 10.92 -14.06 8.21
C GLU A 423 10.80 -12.93 9.25
N GLU A 424 10.86 -11.68 8.82
CA GLU A 424 10.78 -10.53 9.73
C GLU A 424 9.42 -10.43 10.41
N LEU A 425 8.32 -10.70 9.70
CA LEU A 425 6.97 -10.74 10.29
C LEU A 425 6.89 -11.81 11.39
N VAL A 426 7.30 -13.03 11.10
CA VAL A 426 7.20 -14.14 12.07
C VAL A 426 8.15 -13.97 13.26
N LYS A 427 9.33 -13.39 13.08
CA LYS A 427 10.21 -13.02 14.21
C LYS A 427 9.52 -12.05 15.17
N LYS A 428 8.82 -11.03 14.66
CA LYS A 428 8.06 -10.09 15.50
C LYS A 428 6.89 -10.79 16.20
N MET A 429 6.19 -11.67 15.48
CA MET A 429 5.09 -12.45 16.05
C MET A 429 5.56 -13.38 17.18
N GLU A 430 6.66 -14.10 17.00
CA GLU A 430 7.23 -14.98 18.02
C GLU A 430 7.63 -14.20 19.28
N LYS A 431 8.27 -13.04 19.11
CA LYS A 431 8.65 -12.16 20.21
C LYS A 431 7.46 -11.61 20.99
N SER A 432 6.39 -11.23 20.29
CA SER A 432 5.19 -10.63 20.89
C SER A 432 4.15 -11.65 21.37
N GLY A 433 4.28 -12.91 20.96
CA GLY A 433 3.25 -13.93 21.16
C GLY A 433 2.02 -13.76 20.26
N ALA A 434 2.14 -12.97 19.17
CA ALA A 434 1.06 -12.76 18.23
C ALA A 434 0.66 -14.03 17.50
N LYS A 435 -0.63 -14.13 17.16
CA LYS A 435 -1.21 -15.22 16.37
C LYS A 435 -1.69 -14.73 15.02
N ALA A 436 -1.62 -15.61 14.02
CA ALA A 436 -2.07 -15.33 12.67
C ALA A 436 -3.32 -16.12 12.32
N TYR A 437 -4.18 -15.48 11.54
CA TYR A 437 -5.44 -16.04 11.06
C TYR A 437 -5.62 -15.72 9.58
N LEU A 438 -6.11 -16.71 8.82
CA LEU A 438 -6.59 -16.49 7.45
C LEU A 438 -8.12 -16.36 7.51
N VAL A 439 -8.63 -15.21 7.14
CA VAL A 439 -10.07 -14.90 7.13
C VAL A 439 -10.57 -14.79 5.70
N ASN A 440 -11.50 -15.67 5.34
CA ASN A 440 -12.14 -15.66 4.03
C ASN A 440 -13.39 -14.79 4.05
N THR A 441 -13.35 -13.69 3.31
CA THR A 441 -14.49 -12.77 3.11
C THR A 441 -15.24 -13.03 1.80
N GLY A 442 -14.91 -14.11 1.11
CA GLY A 442 -15.46 -14.51 -0.18
C GLY A 442 -16.71 -15.36 -0.08
N TRP A 443 -16.77 -16.40 -0.90
CA TRP A 443 -17.92 -17.26 -1.08
C TRP A 443 -17.72 -18.64 -0.46
N ASN A 444 -18.79 -19.32 -0.18
CA ASN A 444 -18.81 -20.70 0.29
C ASN A 444 -19.53 -21.62 -0.71
N GLY A 445 -19.68 -22.90 -0.36
CA GLY A 445 -20.28 -23.92 -1.22
C GLY A 445 -21.74 -23.67 -1.59
N SER A 446 -22.46 -22.82 -0.86
CA SER A 446 -23.84 -22.44 -1.20
C SER A 446 -23.91 -21.43 -2.35
N GLY A 447 -22.76 -20.96 -2.87
CA GLY A 447 -22.68 -19.89 -3.88
C GLY A 447 -22.98 -18.50 -3.35
N LYS A 448 -23.11 -18.35 -2.03
CA LYS A 448 -23.32 -17.05 -1.37
C LYS A 448 -22.04 -16.54 -0.77
N ARG A 449 -21.87 -15.22 -0.79
CA ARG A 449 -20.78 -14.56 -0.09
C ARG A 449 -21.00 -14.65 1.42
N ILE A 450 -19.94 -14.93 2.17
CA ILE A 450 -19.95 -14.91 3.64
C ILE A 450 -20.43 -13.53 4.10
N SER A 451 -21.41 -13.49 5.00
CA SER A 451 -22.04 -12.25 5.41
C SER A 451 -21.03 -11.34 6.15
N ILE A 452 -21.19 -10.04 5.99
CA ILE A 452 -20.40 -9.06 6.75
C ILE A 452 -20.62 -9.23 8.26
N ARG A 453 -21.80 -9.66 8.67
CA ARG A 453 -22.12 -9.93 10.08
C ARG A 453 -21.28 -11.09 10.62
N ASP A 454 -21.22 -12.21 9.90
CA ASP A 454 -20.41 -13.36 10.31
C ASP A 454 -18.92 -13.02 10.27
N THR A 455 -18.47 -12.30 9.25
CA THR A 455 -17.08 -11.83 9.17
C THR A 455 -16.70 -10.94 10.36
N ARG A 456 -17.56 -9.98 10.73
CA ARG A 456 -17.33 -9.14 11.92
C ARG A 456 -17.35 -9.95 13.23
N GLY A 457 -18.23 -10.94 13.35
CA GLY A 457 -18.24 -11.87 14.48
C GLY A 457 -16.93 -12.66 14.60
N ILE A 458 -16.38 -13.10 13.48
CA ILE A 458 -15.07 -13.76 13.42
C ILE A 458 -13.95 -12.80 13.85
N ILE A 459 -13.92 -11.58 13.33
CA ILE A 459 -12.93 -10.57 13.69
C ILE A 459 -13.03 -10.24 15.19
N ASP A 460 -14.24 -10.05 15.72
CA ASP A 460 -14.46 -9.81 17.16
C ASP A 460 -13.89 -10.97 18.01
N ALA A 461 -14.14 -12.23 17.59
CA ALA A 461 -13.63 -13.42 18.29
C ALA A 461 -12.09 -13.53 18.24
N ILE A 462 -11.47 -13.05 17.17
CA ILE A 462 -10.00 -12.93 17.09
C ILE A 462 -9.50 -11.86 18.05
N LEU A 463 -10.11 -10.68 18.02
CA LEU A 463 -9.65 -9.52 18.78
C LEU A 463 -9.84 -9.67 20.31
N ASP A 464 -10.92 -10.31 20.74
CA ASP A 464 -11.19 -10.58 22.16
C ASP A 464 -10.55 -11.88 22.68
N GLY A 465 -9.96 -12.66 21.77
CA GLY A 465 -9.27 -13.92 22.08
C GLY A 465 -10.18 -15.12 22.30
N SER A 466 -11.51 -15.01 22.13
CA SER A 466 -12.44 -16.11 22.31
C SER A 466 -12.21 -17.25 21.30
N ILE A 467 -11.70 -16.96 20.11
CA ILE A 467 -11.32 -17.98 19.12
C ILE A 467 -10.28 -18.98 19.68
N ASN A 468 -9.40 -18.53 20.56
CA ASN A 468 -8.35 -19.37 21.15
C ASN A 468 -8.87 -20.30 22.26
N LYS A 469 -10.11 -20.13 22.68
CA LYS A 469 -10.80 -20.98 23.67
C LYS A 469 -11.79 -21.95 23.00
N ALA A 470 -12.04 -21.79 21.72
CA ALA A 470 -12.95 -22.64 20.96
C ALA A 470 -12.34 -24.03 20.75
N GLU A 471 -13.22 -25.05 20.70
CA GLU A 471 -12.83 -26.35 20.18
C GLU A 471 -12.54 -26.24 18.70
N THR A 472 -11.50 -26.95 18.25
CA THR A 472 -11.04 -26.89 16.86
C THR A 472 -11.03 -28.25 16.21
N LYS A 473 -11.03 -28.25 14.87
CA LYS A 473 -10.78 -29.42 14.02
C LYS A 473 -9.89 -29.04 12.86
N VAL A 474 -9.28 -30.03 12.22
CA VAL A 474 -8.41 -29.82 11.07
C VAL A 474 -9.17 -30.15 9.77
N ILE A 475 -9.15 -29.23 8.82
CA ILE A 475 -9.74 -29.42 7.48
C ILE A 475 -8.69 -30.07 6.57
N PRO A 476 -9.04 -31.15 5.83
CA PRO A 476 -8.10 -31.83 4.94
C PRO A 476 -7.63 -30.93 3.77
N THR A 477 -6.65 -31.40 3.02
CA THR A 477 -5.98 -30.74 1.90
C THR A 477 -5.11 -29.55 2.31
N PHE A 478 -5.67 -28.55 2.96
CA PHE A 478 -4.92 -27.37 3.46
C PHE A 478 -4.38 -27.54 4.88
N ASN A 479 -4.87 -28.54 5.60
CA ASN A 479 -4.52 -28.78 7.02
C ASN A 479 -4.76 -27.57 7.92
N PHE A 480 -5.78 -26.79 7.60
CA PHE A 480 -6.15 -25.63 8.43
C PHE A 480 -6.88 -26.08 9.70
N GLU A 481 -6.46 -25.53 10.80
CA GLU A 481 -7.16 -25.60 12.07
C GLU A 481 -8.31 -24.57 12.07
N VAL A 482 -9.54 -25.05 12.29
CA VAL A 482 -10.74 -24.20 12.28
C VAL A 482 -11.52 -24.38 13.58
N PRO A 483 -12.15 -23.32 14.12
CA PRO A 483 -13.03 -23.42 15.25
C PRO A 483 -14.33 -24.14 14.86
N THR A 484 -14.93 -24.89 15.78
CA THR A 484 -16.23 -25.57 15.57
C THR A 484 -17.41 -24.68 15.91
N ALA A 485 -17.22 -23.66 16.74
CA ALA A 485 -18.22 -22.65 17.09
C ALA A 485 -17.52 -21.35 17.52
N LEU A 486 -18.14 -20.21 17.19
CA LEU A 486 -17.72 -18.88 17.64
C LEU A 486 -18.93 -18.05 18.06
N PRO A 487 -18.81 -17.15 19.05
CA PRO A 487 -19.89 -16.26 19.45
C PRO A 487 -20.40 -15.40 18.27
N GLY A 488 -21.71 -15.37 18.05
CA GLY A 488 -22.34 -14.53 17.04
C GLY A 488 -22.12 -14.94 15.58
N VAL A 489 -21.51 -16.10 15.34
CA VAL A 489 -21.24 -16.66 14.01
C VAL A 489 -22.07 -17.93 13.82
N ASP A 490 -22.68 -18.10 12.64
CA ASP A 490 -23.37 -19.34 12.27
C ASP A 490 -22.35 -20.51 12.23
N PRO A 491 -22.45 -21.52 13.12
CA PRO A 491 -21.49 -22.61 13.16
C PRO A 491 -21.49 -23.46 11.89
N LYS A 492 -22.55 -23.44 11.10
CA LYS A 492 -22.68 -24.23 9.85
C LYS A 492 -21.75 -23.75 8.74
N ILE A 493 -21.23 -22.51 8.81
CA ILE A 493 -20.31 -21.98 7.80
C ILE A 493 -18.85 -22.26 8.12
N LEU A 494 -18.50 -22.58 9.38
CA LEU A 494 -17.11 -22.67 9.84
C LEU A 494 -16.33 -23.83 9.20
N ASP A 495 -16.99 -24.92 8.88
CA ASP A 495 -16.44 -25.96 8.00
C ASP A 495 -17.01 -25.78 6.60
N PRO A 496 -16.20 -25.44 5.60
CA PRO A 496 -16.70 -25.16 4.26
C PRO A 496 -17.40 -26.36 3.61
N ARG A 497 -17.08 -27.60 4.03
CA ARG A 497 -17.71 -28.82 3.52
C ARG A 497 -19.18 -28.89 3.87
N ASP A 498 -19.57 -28.34 5.02
CA ASP A 498 -20.97 -28.33 5.51
C ASP A 498 -21.87 -27.35 4.72
N THR A 499 -21.26 -26.49 3.89
CA THR A 499 -21.99 -25.57 3.01
C THR A 499 -22.36 -26.18 1.64
N TYR A 500 -21.86 -27.36 1.35
CA TYR A 500 -22.15 -28.11 0.11
C TYR A 500 -23.27 -29.13 0.32
N ALA A 501 -24.13 -29.30 -0.67
CA ALA A 501 -25.09 -30.39 -0.68
C ALA A 501 -24.42 -31.77 -0.78
N ASP A 502 -23.29 -31.83 -1.51
CA ASP A 502 -22.43 -32.99 -1.66
C ASP A 502 -20.97 -32.59 -1.30
N PRO A 503 -20.44 -33.08 -0.18
CA PRO A 503 -19.06 -32.78 0.24
C PRO A 503 -17.95 -33.19 -0.75
N THR A 504 -18.21 -34.15 -1.63
CA THR A 504 -17.25 -34.59 -2.65
C THR A 504 -16.94 -33.47 -3.67
N VAL A 505 -17.90 -32.59 -3.91
CA VAL A 505 -17.71 -31.40 -4.75
C VAL A 505 -16.69 -30.45 -4.12
N TRP A 506 -16.71 -30.30 -2.80
CA TRP A 506 -15.68 -29.52 -2.10
C TRP A 506 -14.29 -30.15 -2.27
N GLU A 507 -14.16 -31.47 -2.16
CA GLU A 507 -12.87 -32.16 -2.30
C GLU A 507 -12.23 -31.92 -3.67
N GLU A 508 -13.02 -31.97 -4.74
CA GLU A 508 -12.53 -31.70 -6.10
C GLU A 508 -12.05 -30.26 -6.24
N LYS A 509 -12.84 -29.30 -5.77
CA LYS A 509 -12.48 -27.87 -5.80
C LYS A 509 -11.28 -27.57 -4.91
N ALA A 510 -11.17 -28.22 -3.76
CA ALA A 510 -10.04 -28.08 -2.84
C ALA A 510 -8.74 -28.57 -3.48
N LYS A 511 -8.77 -29.69 -4.19
CA LYS A 511 -7.60 -30.20 -4.94
C LYS A 511 -7.20 -29.24 -6.06
N ASP A 512 -8.14 -28.69 -6.81
CA ASP A 512 -7.85 -27.70 -7.85
C ASP A 512 -7.19 -26.44 -7.26
N LEU A 513 -7.79 -25.86 -6.23
CA LEU A 513 -7.23 -24.67 -5.57
C LEU A 513 -5.86 -24.97 -4.93
N ALA A 514 -5.70 -26.10 -4.29
CA ALA A 514 -4.42 -26.56 -3.72
C ALA A 514 -3.33 -26.66 -4.80
N GLY A 515 -3.65 -27.23 -5.96
CA GLY A 515 -2.72 -27.29 -7.10
C GLY A 515 -2.27 -25.88 -7.56
N ARG A 516 -3.18 -24.91 -7.57
CA ARG A 516 -2.86 -23.52 -7.92
C ARG A 516 -1.94 -22.86 -6.89
N PHE A 517 -2.15 -23.08 -5.60
CA PHE A 517 -1.24 -22.63 -4.54
C PHE A 517 0.16 -23.24 -4.68
N ILE A 518 0.24 -24.55 -4.88
CA ILE A 518 1.52 -25.28 -5.03
C ILE A 518 2.28 -24.73 -6.23
N LYS A 519 1.62 -24.60 -7.38
CA LYS A 519 2.25 -24.05 -8.59
C LYS A 519 2.73 -22.60 -8.39
N ASN A 520 1.91 -21.76 -7.75
CA ASN A 520 2.32 -20.38 -7.45
C ASN A 520 3.54 -20.33 -6.52
N PHE A 521 3.62 -21.25 -5.55
CA PHE A 521 4.70 -21.23 -4.55
C PHE A 521 6.06 -21.64 -5.10
N GLU A 522 6.12 -22.37 -6.22
CA GLU A 522 7.38 -22.80 -6.87
C GLU A 522 8.35 -21.63 -7.07
N LYS A 523 7.86 -20.45 -7.40
CA LYS A 523 8.68 -19.26 -7.62
C LYS A 523 9.44 -18.78 -6.39
N TYR A 524 9.03 -19.17 -5.18
CA TYR A 524 9.69 -18.80 -3.93
C TYR A 524 10.73 -19.83 -3.46
N THR A 525 10.85 -20.96 -4.15
CA THR A 525 11.79 -22.05 -3.79
C THR A 525 13.19 -21.86 -4.37
N THR A 526 13.53 -20.65 -4.81
CA THR A 526 14.86 -20.31 -5.33
C THR A 526 15.92 -20.19 -4.24
N ASN A 527 15.51 -20.11 -2.97
CA ASN A 527 16.41 -20.15 -1.82
C ASN A 527 15.97 -21.21 -0.80
N GLU A 528 16.84 -21.50 0.16
CA GLU A 528 16.58 -22.54 1.17
C GLU A 528 15.39 -22.21 2.09
N ALA A 529 15.20 -20.92 2.41
CA ALA A 529 14.06 -20.47 3.21
C ALA A 529 12.71 -20.79 2.55
N GLY A 530 12.59 -20.56 1.25
CA GLY A 530 11.38 -20.90 0.49
C GLY A 530 11.18 -22.40 0.36
N LYS A 531 12.23 -23.17 0.10
CA LYS A 531 12.16 -24.64 0.03
C LYS A 531 11.66 -25.26 1.35
N ALA A 532 12.12 -24.74 2.48
CA ALA A 532 11.71 -25.22 3.80
C ALA A 532 10.21 -25.02 4.10
N LEU A 533 9.54 -24.10 3.42
CA LEU A 533 8.12 -23.79 3.61
C LEU A 533 7.16 -24.65 2.78
N VAL A 534 7.65 -25.38 1.79
CA VAL A 534 6.81 -26.20 0.89
C VAL A 534 5.91 -27.15 1.67
N ALA A 535 6.42 -27.76 2.73
CA ALA A 535 5.68 -28.70 3.57
C ALA A 535 4.51 -28.07 4.35
N ALA A 536 4.50 -26.74 4.53
CA ALA A 536 3.43 -26.00 5.20
C ALA A 536 2.24 -25.66 4.27
N GLY A 537 2.41 -25.84 2.97
CA GLY A 537 1.39 -25.64 1.98
C GLY A 537 0.36 -26.78 1.90
N PRO A 538 -0.63 -26.65 1.02
CA PRO A 538 -1.63 -27.69 0.80
C PRO A 538 -1.00 -28.97 0.24
N LYS A 539 -1.68 -30.10 0.46
CA LYS A 539 -1.27 -31.43 0.00
C LYS A 539 -2.38 -32.01 -0.89
N LEU A 540 -1.96 -32.56 -2.05
CA LEU A 540 -2.84 -33.25 -2.99
C LEU A 540 -3.02 -34.71 -2.62
#